data_c00ca19365673b48bbcce929ad360657
#
_entry.id   c00ca19365673b48bbcce929ad360657
#
_cell.length_a   1.000
_cell.length_b   1.000
_cell.length_c   1.000
_cell.angle_alpha   90.00
_cell.angle_beta   90.00
_cell.angle_gamma   90.00
#
_symmetry.space_group_name_H-M   'P 1'
#
loop_
_entity.id
_entity.type
_entity.pdbx_description
1 polymer ?
#
loop_
_entity_poly.entity_id
_entity_poly.type
_entity_poly.pdbx_seq_one_letter_code
_entity_poly.pdbx_strand_id
1 'polypeptide(L)'
;MDECAPKARRNGRDARRAARQGPLPDAQRPIRPGMMGGRFLPLSEADVLAIHRTALRLLSEVGLADATPTGLQYLTSVGCTISEHGRVLFPESLVEDTLAKAARHFPLYAQDPKFDLEPWGKKVYYGTAGAAVNMVDAKGAYRESNLQDLYDIGRIVDCMENIHYFQRSVVPRDLPDPFEMDFNTCYASVSSTTKHVGSSWVHPDHLKASLAMLHKIAGSEAKWRERPFVSQSNCFVVPPMKFATDACNCLELAVQEGMPVLLLSAGQAGATAPAALAGALAQEVAECLAGLVYVNAIKPGAPAIFGTWCFVSDLRTGAMSGGSPEQALLSAAAGQMAHFYDLTGGTASGMTDAKIADGQSGAEKGINHALVGNAGANLIYEAAGMHASLLGFSLESLVIDNDIIGMSLRTIKGIEVNEERLSFDVIKDVCLNGPGHYLGSGQTLELMQTEYLYPNLGDRSPPTQWAEQGSKDIIQRAEIKVQDLLATHFPSHISEEVDAEIRAHFPVKLPRENMRAK
;
A
#
# COMPACT_ATOMS: atom_id res chain seq x y z
N MET A 1 -57.56 6.48 19.25
CA MET A 1 -56.80 6.45 20.53
C MET A 1 -55.92 5.21 20.46
N ASP A 2 -54.73 5.35 19.91
CA ASP A 2 -53.73 4.26 19.90
C ASP A 2 -52.71 4.57 20.99
N GLU A 3 -52.66 3.70 21.98
CA GLU A 3 -51.74 3.78 23.10
C GLU A 3 -50.31 3.49 22.61
N CYS A 4 -49.47 4.50 22.73
CA CYS A 4 -48.05 4.38 22.52
C CYS A 4 -47.44 3.62 23.72
N ALA A 5 -47.08 2.35 23.53
CA ALA A 5 -46.42 1.52 24.54
C ALA A 5 -45.03 2.12 24.88
N PRO A 6 -44.65 2.26 26.16
CA PRO A 6 -43.37 2.82 26.55
C PRO A 6 -42.23 1.90 26.14
N LYS A 7 -41.26 2.42 25.37
CA LYS A 7 -40.00 1.72 25.05
C LYS A 7 -39.26 1.42 26.36
N ALA A 8 -39.06 0.13 26.62
CA ALA A 8 -38.35 -0.36 27.80
C ALA A 8 -36.95 0.25 27.89
N ARG A 9 -36.65 0.95 29.01
CA ARG A 9 -35.31 1.43 29.37
C ARG A 9 -34.38 0.22 29.53
N ARG A 10 -33.51 -0.04 28.56
CA ARG A 10 -32.44 -1.04 28.69
C ARG A 10 -31.43 -0.54 29.73
N ASN A 11 -31.16 -1.36 30.76
CA ASN A 11 -30.16 -1.07 31.79
C ASN A 11 -28.79 -0.78 31.15
N GLY A 12 -28.16 0.35 31.46
CA GLY A 12 -26.97 0.87 30.77
C GLY A 12 -25.76 -0.08 30.71
N ARG A 13 -25.65 -1.02 31.66
CA ARG A 13 -24.57 -2.00 31.69
C ARG A 13 -24.79 -3.16 30.69
N ASP A 14 -26.01 -3.64 30.60
CA ASP A 14 -26.37 -4.72 29.66
C ASP A 14 -26.44 -4.19 28.22
N ALA A 15 -26.88 -2.93 28.03
CA ALA A 15 -26.83 -2.27 26.73
C ALA A 15 -25.39 -2.06 26.23
N ARG A 16 -24.46 -1.67 27.12
CA ARG A 16 -23.01 -1.57 26.79
C ARG A 16 -22.41 -2.93 26.46
N ARG A 17 -22.82 -3.99 27.12
CA ARG A 17 -22.37 -5.36 26.86
C ARG A 17 -22.94 -5.89 25.54
N ALA A 18 -24.21 -5.63 25.26
CA ALA A 18 -24.86 -6.00 23.99
C ALA A 18 -24.28 -5.25 22.79
N ALA A 19 -23.95 -3.95 22.93
CA ALA A 19 -23.32 -3.16 21.89
C ALA A 19 -21.87 -3.60 21.55
N ARG A 20 -21.25 -4.42 22.40
CA ARG A 20 -19.93 -5.03 22.18
C ARG A 20 -19.99 -6.42 21.56
N GLN A 21 -21.17 -6.98 21.35
CA GLN A 21 -21.36 -8.34 20.85
C GLN A 21 -21.65 -8.35 19.34
N GLY A 22 -20.65 -8.76 18.60
CA GLY A 22 -20.71 -9.02 17.17
C GLY A 22 -20.00 -7.96 16.30
N PRO A 23 -19.45 -8.37 15.14
CA PRO A 23 -18.81 -7.45 14.20
C PRO A 23 -19.86 -6.52 13.57
N LEU A 24 -19.51 -5.24 13.49
CA LEU A 24 -20.31 -4.26 12.74
C LEU A 24 -20.21 -4.52 11.23
N PRO A 25 -21.31 -4.32 10.47
CA PRO A 25 -21.21 -4.24 9.02
C PRO A 25 -20.17 -3.19 8.60
N ASP A 26 -19.37 -3.46 7.57
CA ASP A 26 -18.28 -2.60 7.12
C ASP A 26 -18.72 -1.14 6.89
N ALA A 27 -19.91 -0.94 6.33
CA ALA A 27 -20.47 0.40 6.12
C ALA A 27 -20.65 1.21 7.40
N GLN A 28 -20.80 0.56 8.55
CA GLN A 28 -21.02 1.20 9.87
C GLN A 28 -19.73 1.30 10.68
N ARG A 29 -18.65 0.64 10.27
CA ARG A 29 -17.36 0.71 10.97
C ARG A 29 -16.77 2.12 10.91
N PRO A 30 -16.08 2.58 11.99
CA PRO A 30 -15.41 3.88 11.98
C PRO A 30 -14.32 3.97 10.92
N ILE A 31 -13.71 2.84 10.60
CA ILE A 31 -12.70 2.69 9.53
C ILE A 31 -12.93 1.40 8.75
N ARG A 32 -12.55 1.41 7.47
CA ARG A 32 -12.63 0.26 6.55
C ARG A 32 -11.71 0.46 5.34
N PRO A 33 -11.41 -0.60 4.57
CA PRO A 33 -10.75 -0.47 3.28
C PRO A 33 -11.49 0.49 2.33
N GLY A 34 -10.78 1.22 1.49
CA GLY A 34 -11.36 2.10 0.49
C GLY A 34 -12.07 3.35 1.05
N MET A 35 -11.62 3.89 2.20
CA MET A 35 -12.10 5.18 2.69
C MET A 35 -11.83 6.28 1.67
N MET A 36 -12.81 7.20 1.49
CA MET A 36 -12.72 8.29 0.51
C MET A 36 -11.90 9.46 1.05
N GLY A 37 -10.68 9.63 0.55
CA GLY A 37 -9.80 10.76 0.85
C GLY A 37 -10.06 11.99 -0.02
N GLY A 38 -8.99 12.73 -0.39
CA GLY A 38 -9.02 13.88 -1.33
C GLY A 38 -9.43 15.20 -0.70
N ARG A 39 -9.30 15.33 0.64
CA ARG A 39 -9.54 16.60 1.35
C ARG A 39 -8.28 17.45 1.51
N PHE A 40 -7.10 16.83 1.46
CA PHE A 40 -5.81 17.52 1.49
C PHE A 40 -5.29 17.66 0.07
N LEU A 41 -5.14 18.89 -0.41
CA LEU A 41 -4.71 19.23 -1.78
C LEU A 41 -3.48 20.15 -1.67
N PRO A 42 -2.25 19.60 -1.74
CA PRO A 42 -1.02 20.42 -1.65
C PRO A 42 -0.78 21.32 -2.86
N LEU A 43 -1.43 21.05 -3.99
CA LEU A 43 -1.30 21.78 -5.25
C LEU A 43 -2.60 22.49 -5.61
N SER A 44 -2.52 23.72 -6.11
CA SER A 44 -3.65 24.37 -6.79
C SER A 44 -3.89 23.75 -8.17
N GLU A 45 -5.05 24.02 -8.79
CA GLU A 45 -5.34 23.56 -10.16
C GLU A 45 -4.30 24.11 -11.17
N ALA A 46 -3.84 25.34 -10.98
CA ALA A 46 -2.81 25.94 -11.84
C ALA A 46 -1.46 25.22 -11.71
N ASP A 47 -1.10 24.79 -10.47
CA ASP A 47 0.14 24.05 -10.23
C ASP A 47 0.09 22.65 -10.85
N VAL A 48 -1.04 21.94 -10.72
CA VAL A 48 -1.27 20.65 -11.37
C VAL A 48 -1.08 20.74 -12.89
N LEU A 49 -1.69 21.75 -13.52
CA LEU A 49 -1.53 21.99 -14.95
C LEU A 49 -0.09 22.37 -15.34
N ALA A 50 0.64 23.12 -14.50
CA ALA A 50 2.03 23.48 -14.75
C ALA A 50 2.94 22.25 -14.67
N ILE A 51 2.73 21.38 -13.70
CA ILE A 51 3.45 20.09 -13.57
C ILE A 51 3.18 19.21 -14.77
N HIS A 52 1.92 19.03 -15.16
CA HIS A 52 1.53 18.26 -16.33
C HIS A 52 2.21 18.75 -17.61
N ARG A 53 2.13 20.07 -17.91
CA ARG A 53 2.81 20.66 -19.09
C ARG A 53 4.31 20.45 -19.06
N THR A 54 4.93 20.55 -17.88
CA THR A 54 6.37 20.30 -17.72
C THR A 54 6.69 18.84 -18.01
N ALA A 55 5.86 17.90 -17.54
CA ALA A 55 6.03 16.47 -17.84
C ALA A 55 5.91 16.18 -19.35
N LEU A 56 4.94 16.76 -20.05
CA LEU A 56 4.82 16.63 -21.51
C LEU A 56 6.03 17.18 -22.25
N ARG A 57 6.55 18.35 -21.83
CA ARG A 57 7.77 18.92 -22.39
C ARG A 57 9.01 18.06 -22.14
N LEU A 58 9.16 17.47 -20.93
CA LEU A 58 10.23 16.52 -20.66
C LEU A 58 10.16 15.31 -21.58
N LEU A 59 8.98 14.81 -21.86
CA LEU A 59 8.78 13.67 -22.75
C LEU A 59 9.04 14.01 -24.23
N SER A 60 8.61 15.17 -24.69
CA SER A 60 8.77 15.57 -26.09
C SER A 60 10.14 16.15 -26.44
N GLU A 61 10.79 16.85 -25.51
CA GLU A 61 12.07 17.54 -25.75
C GLU A 61 13.30 16.74 -25.25
N VAL A 62 13.15 15.95 -24.14
CA VAL A 62 14.22 15.17 -23.53
C VAL A 62 14.05 13.67 -23.77
N GLY A 63 12.85 13.13 -23.53
CA GLY A 63 12.53 11.71 -23.71
C GLY A 63 13.27 10.78 -22.75
N LEU A 64 13.19 9.47 -22.96
CA LEU A 64 13.84 8.43 -22.17
C LEU A 64 14.96 7.73 -22.96
N ALA A 65 16.08 7.47 -22.27
CA ALA A 65 17.20 6.69 -22.81
C ALA A 65 17.03 5.19 -22.57
N ASP A 66 17.89 4.39 -23.17
CA ASP A 66 18.16 2.97 -22.88
C ASP A 66 16.93 2.05 -23.04
N ALA A 67 16.04 2.35 -24.01
CA ALA A 67 14.92 1.47 -24.32
C ALA A 67 15.41 0.11 -24.87
N THR A 68 14.74 -0.98 -24.46
CA THR A 68 15.02 -2.33 -24.99
C THR A 68 14.75 -2.39 -26.49
N PRO A 69 15.35 -3.32 -27.26
CA PRO A 69 15.05 -3.48 -28.67
C PRO A 69 13.55 -3.72 -28.95
N THR A 70 12.88 -4.51 -28.12
CA THR A 70 11.43 -4.75 -28.20
C THR A 70 10.65 -3.52 -27.78
N GLY A 71 11.06 -2.81 -26.72
CA GLY A 71 10.47 -1.54 -26.30
C GLY A 71 10.54 -0.47 -27.37
N LEU A 72 11.67 -0.35 -28.10
CA LEU A 72 11.77 0.54 -29.24
C LEU A 72 10.75 0.20 -30.35
N GLN A 73 10.56 -1.10 -30.64
CA GLN A 73 9.58 -1.54 -31.63
C GLN A 73 8.16 -1.15 -31.20
N TYR A 74 7.77 -1.43 -29.94
CA TYR A 74 6.46 -1.04 -29.43
C TYR A 74 6.26 0.49 -29.47
N LEU A 75 7.20 1.26 -28.93
CA LEU A 75 7.06 2.71 -28.80
C LEU A 75 7.07 3.40 -30.17
N THR A 76 7.92 2.98 -31.09
CA THR A 76 7.93 3.57 -32.45
C THR A 76 6.69 3.18 -33.26
N SER A 77 6.11 2.00 -33.04
CA SER A 77 4.87 1.58 -33.72
C SER A 77 3.67 2.44 -33.39
N VAL A 78 3.66 3.11 -32.22
CA VAL A 78 2.57 4.00 -31.79
C VAL A 78 2.88 5.48 -32.03
N GLY A 79 4.05 5.83 -32.59
CA GLY A 79 4.38 7.19 -32.99
C GLY A 79 5.45 7.91 -32.16
N CYS A 80 6.13 7.21 -31.24
CA CYS A 80 7.34 7.75 -30.64
C CYS A 80 8.46 7.89 -31.68
N THR A 81 9.36 8.87 -31.50
CA THR A 81 10.50 9.09 -32.38
C THR A 81 11.81 8.95 -31.61
N ILE A 82 12.92 8.81 -32.34
CA ILE A 82 14.25 8.70 -31.76
C ILE A 82 14.99 9.99 -32.01
N SER A 83 15.51 10.62 -30.94
CA SER A 83 16.33 11.82 -31.05
C SER A 83 17.73 11.51 -31.59
N GLU A 84 18.50 12.54 -31.98
CA GLU A 84 19.91 12.43 -32.36
C GLU A 84 20.80 11.84 -31.25
N HIS A 85 20.35 11.93 -29.98
CA HIS A 85 21.02 11.36 -28.81
C HIS A 85 20.57 9.92 -28.48
N GLY A 86 19.78 9.28 -29.36
CA GLY A 86 19.27 7.91 -29.17
C GLY A 86 18.18 7.78 -28.10
N ARG A 87 17.57 8.90 -27.68
CA ARG A 87 16.47 8.88 -26.69
C ARG A 87 15.13 8.75 -27.37
N VAL A 88 14.20 8.04 -26.76
CA VAL A 88 12.82 7.92 -27.22
C VAL A 88 12.07 9.17 -26.83
N LEU A 89 11.57 9.91 -27.80
CA LEU A 89 10.73 11.09 -27.61
C LEU A 89 9.27 10.71 -27.76
N PHE A 90 8.44 11.25 -26.90
CA PHE A 90 6.98 10.99 -26.86
C PHE A 90 6.25 12.28 -27.26
N PRO A 91 5.61 12.33 -28.44
CA PRO A 91 4.80 13.47 -28.83
C PRO A 91 3.70 13.75 -27.81
N GLU A 92 3.44 15.01 -27.49
CA GLU A 92 2.41 15.41 -26.51
C GLU A 92 1.03 14.82 -26.88
N SER A 93 0.65 14.87 -28.17
CA SER A 93 -0.61 14.31 -28.64
C SER A 93 -0.72 12.78 -28.40
N LEU A 94 0.39 12.03 -28.51
CA LEU A 94 0.40 10.59 -28.22
C LEU A 94 0.16 10.33 -26.74
N VAL A 95 0.77 11.12 -25.86
CA VAL A 95 0.57 10.99 -24.41
C VAL A 95 -0.87 11.30 -24.03
N GLU A 96 -1.47 12.37 -24.57
CA GLU A 96 -2.85 12.74 -24.33
C GLU A 96 -3.83 11.68 -24.88
N ASP A 97 -3.59 11.16 -26.07
CA ASP A 97 -4.38 10.07 -26.67
C ASP A 97 -4.30 8.79 -25.84
N THR A 98 -3.12 8.50 -25.25
CA THR A 98 -2.93 7.36 -24.36
C THR A 98 -3.69 7.56 -23.05
N LEU A 99 -3.59 8.73 -22.45
CA LEU A 99 -4.36 9.09 -21.26
C LEU A 99 -5.87 8.94 -21.50
N ALA A 100 -6.38 9.32 -22.67
CA ALA A 100 -7.79 9.19 -23.00
C ALA A 100 -8.26 7.72 -23.07
N LYS A 101 -7.37 6.77 -23.41
CA LYS A 101 -7.68 5.35 -23.68
C LYS A 101 -7.20 4.39 -22.59
N ALA A 102 -6.34 4.83 -21.68
CA ALA A 102 -5.77 4.00 -20.63
C ALA A 102 -6.85 3.35 -19.74
N ALA A 103 -6.55 2.16 -19.22
CA ALA A 103 -7.42 1.49 -18.28
C ALA A 103 -7.62 2.35 -17.03
N ARG A 104 -8.87 2.49 -16.63
CA ARG A 104 -9.26 3.13 -15.37
C ARG A 104 -9.84 2.10 -14.42
N HIS A 105 -10.54 2.25 -13.54
CA HIS A 105 -11.41 1.42 -12.69
C HIS A 105 -11.22 -0.11 -12.84
N PHE A 106 -10.00 -0.61 -12.70
CA PHE A 106 -9.72 -2.04 -12.66
C PHE A 106 -9.48 -2.51 -11.22
N PRO A 107 -10.04 -3.67 -10.83
CA PRO A 107 -9.81 -4.22 -9.50
C PRO A 107 -8.40 -4.82 -9.39
N LEU A 108 -7.83 -4.82 -8.19
CA LEU A 108 -6.74 -5.69 -7.80
C LEU A 108 -7.34 -6.86 -7.02
N TYR A 109 -7.35 -8.02 -7.66
CA TYR A 109 -7.93 -9.21 -7.07
C TYR A 109 -7.03 -9.80 -5.99
N ALA A 110 -7.66 -10.37 -4.97
CA ALA A 110 -7.03 -11.17 -3.94
C ALA A 110 -7.33 -12.65 -4.15
N GLN A 111 -6.63 -13.55 -3.46
CA GLN A 111 -6.95 -14.97 -3.48
C GLN A 111 -8.30 -15.24 -2.79
N ASP A 112 -8.58 -14.54 -1.68
CA ASP A 112 -9.92 -14.50 -1.08
C ASP A 112 -10.66 -13.24 -1.59
N PRO A 113 -11.79 -13.38 -2.31
CA PRO A 113 -12.52 -12.24 -2.89
C PRO A 113 -12.95 -11.15 -1.90
N LYS A 114 -13.04 -11.46 -0.61
CA LYS A 114 -13.37 -10.45 0.42
C LYS A 114 -12.30 -9.36 0.56
N PHE A 115 -11.09 -9.61 0.06
CA PHE A 115 -9.97 -8.69 0.07
C PHE A 115 -9.70 -8.04 -1.29
N ASP A 116 -10.59 -8.19 -2.26
CA ASP A 116 -10.47 -7.49 -3.54
C ASP A 116 -10.44 -5.98 -3.31
N LEU A 117 -9.57 -5.29 -4.04
CA LEU A 117 -9.42 -3.84 -3.96
C LEU A 117 -10.02 -3.18 -5.19
N GLU A 118 -10.62 -2.03 -4.98
CA GLU A 118 -11.17 -1.16 -6.01
C GLU A 118 -10.44 0.20 -5.99
N PRO A 119 -9.17 0.27 -6.44
CA PRO A 119 -8.31 1.43 -6.25
C PRO A 119 -8.57 2.53 -7.28
N TRP A 120 -9.76 3.08 -7.30
CA TRP A 120 -10.14 4.19 -8.18
C TRP A 120 -10.87 5.30 -7.45
N GLY A 121 -11.02 6.45 -8.13
CA GLY A 121 -11.53 7.67 -7.50
C GLY A 121 -10.61 8.07 -6.35
N LYS A 122 -11.18 8.36 -5.18
CA LYS A 122 -10.45 8.77 -3.98
C LYS A 122 -10.42 7.69 -2.89
N LYS A 123 -10.67 6.43 -3.25
CA LYS A 123 -10.59 5.28 -2.34
C LYS A 123 -9.14 5.04 -1.95
N VAL A 124 -8.88 4.85 -0.67
CA VAL A 124 -7.54 4.72 -0.07
C VAL A 124 -7.33 3.32 0.46
N TYR A 125 -6.21 2.71 0.08
CA TYR A 125 -5.75 1.41 0.56
C TYR A 125 -4.28 1.49 0.97
N TYR A 126 -3.94 0.93 2.11
CA TYR A 126 -2.57 0.83 2.62
C TYR A 126 -2.03 -0.58 2.44
N GLY A 127 -0.78 -0.71 2.07
CA GLY A 127 -0.09 -1.98 1.93
C GLY A 127 1.38 -1.91 2.29
N THR A 128 1.99 -3.07 2.43
CA THR A 128 3.45 -3.14 2.57
C THR A 128 4.12 -2.86 1.23
N ALA A 129 5.40 -2.69 1.22
CA ALA A 129 6.30 -2.72 0.07
C ALA A 129 7.75 -2.58 0.53
N GLY A 130 8.64 -2.39 -0.40
CA GLY A 130 10.06 -2.14 -0.20
C GLY A 130 10.92 -3.32 -0.67
N ALA A 131 12.14 -3.29 -0.25
CA ALA A 131 13.13 -4.33 -0.51
C ALA A 131 14.20 -4.26 0.58
N ALA A 132 13.78 -4.17 1.85
CA ALA A 132 14.70 -4.10 2.96
C ALA A 132 15.64 -5.32 2.94
N VAL A 133 16.91 -5.05 3.21
CA VAL A 133 17.96 -6.07 3.21
C VAL A 133 18.28 -6.57 4.61
N ASN A 134 17.63 -5.97 5.63
CA ASN A 134 17.78 -6.37 7.02
C ASN A 134 16.44 -6.47 7.74
N MET A 135 16.38 -7.34 8.73
CA MET A 135 15.39 -7.32 9.80
C MET A 135 15.94 -6.56 11.00
N VAL A 136 15.05 -5.84 11.70
CA VAL A 136 15.37 -5.08 12.90
C VAL A 136 14.51 -5.62 14.04
N ASP A 137 15.14 -6.05 15.13
CA ASP A 137 14.41 -6.50 16.32
C ASP A 137 13.98 -5.31 17.22
N ALA A 138 13.19 -5.60 18.24
CA ALA A 138 12.70 -4.62 19.21
C ALA A 138 13.83 -3.88 19.98
N LYS A 139 15.05 -4.42 19.99
CA LYS A 139 16.23 -3.84 20.67
C LYS A 139 17.12 -3.04 19.72
N GLY A 140 16.78 -3.01 18.42
CA GLY A 140 17.53 -2.30 17.39
C GLY A 140 18.71 -3.08 16.82
N ALA A 141 18.77 -4.40 17.00
CA ALA A 141 19.76 -5.22 16.31
C ALA A 141 19.34 -5.50 14.86
N TYR A 142 20.25 -5.25 13.93
CA TYR A 142 20.08 -5.49 12.51
C TYR A 142 20.71 -6.82 12.12
N ARG A 143 19.98 -7.65 11.39
CA ARG A 143 20.50 -8.86 10.73
C ARG A 143 20.01 -8.94 9.30
N GLU A 144 20.71 -9.66 8.47
CA GLU A 144 20.25 -9.95 7.11
C GLU A 144 18.86 -10.61 7.11
N SER A 145 18.02 -10.18 6.19
CA SER A 145 16.71 -10.80 5.96
C SER A 145 16.83 -12.10 5.17
N ASN A 146 15.90 -13.02 5.38
CA ASN A 146 15.86 -14.33 4.74
C ASN A 146 14.44 -14.67 4.24
N LEU A 147 14.30 -15.83 3.59
CA LEU A 147 13.02 -16.27 3.02
C LEU A 147 11.93 -16.50 4.08
N GLN A 148 12.31 -17.00 5.27
CA GLN A 148 11.38 -17.20 6.37
C GLN A 148 10.81 -15.86 6.87
N ASP A 149 11.65 -14.82 6.94
CA ASP A 149 11.20 -13.49 7.33
C ASP A 149 10.12 -12.97 6.38
N LEU A 150 10.31 -13.13 5.07
CA LEU A 150 9.33 -12.71 4.08
C LEU A 150 7.98 -13.44 4.26
N TYR A 151 8.02 -14.74 4.50
CA TYR A 151 6.83 -15.54 4.77
C TYR A 151 6.14 -15.11 6.07
N ASP A 152 6.89 -14.89 7.14
CA ASP A 152 6.35 -14.48 8.44
C ASP A 152 5.76 -13.05 8.39
N ILE A 153 6.36 -12.13 7.64
CA ILE A 153 5.78 -10.80 7.38
C ILE A 153 4.41 -10.94 6.71
N GLY A 154 4.31 -11.76 5.65
CA GLY A 154 3.05 -11.97 4.94
C GLY A 154 1.97 -12.57 5.82
N ARG A 155 2.31 -13.53 6.72
CA ARG A 155 1.37 -14.11 7.71
C ARG A 155 0.83 -13.06 8.67
N ILE A 156 1.68 -12.17 9.17
CA ILE A 156 1.25 -11.08 10.03
C ILE A 156 0.33 -10.14 9.25
N VAL A 157 0.69 -9.75 8.02
CA VAL A 157 -0.13 -8.91 7.15
C VAL A 157 -1.51 -9.53 6.89
N ASP A 158 -1.60 -10.85 6.74
CA ASP A 158 -2.88 -11.54 6.54
C ASP A 158 -3.86 -11.30 7.71
N CYS A 159 -3.33 -11.12 8.95
CA CYS A 159 -4.10 -10.82 10.15
C CYS A 159 -4.37 -9.33 10.38
N MET A 160 -3.73 -8.42 9.64
CA MET A 160 -3.85 -6.97 9.87
C MET A 160 -5.02 -6.36 9.11
N GLU A 161 -5.98 -5.76 9.83
CA GLU A 161 -7.19 -5.20 9.21
C GLU A 161 -6.95 -3.94 8.39
N ASN A 162 -5.96 -3.13 8.76
CA ASN A 162 -5.70 -1.84 8.14
C ASN A 162 -4.59 -1.91 7.08
N ILE A 163 -3.95 -3.07 6.91
CA ILE A 163 -3.00 -3.34 5.83
C ILE A 163 -3.75 -4.19 4.79
N HIS A 164 -4.12 -3.58 3.67
CA HIS A 164 -5.12 -4.12 2.76
C HIS A 164 -4.55 -5.04 1.68
N TYR A 165 -3.25 -4.93 1.38
CA TYR A 165 -2.53 -5.77 0.42
C TYR A 165 -1.09 -6.00 0.89
N PHE A 166 -0.48 -7.06 0.37
CA PHE A 166 0.91 -7.41 0.66
C PHE A 166 1.77 -7.21 -0.57
N GLN A 167 2.79 -6.39 -0.46
CA GLN A 167 3.86 -6.36 -1.44
C GLN A 167 5.16 -6.77 -0.76
N ARG A 168 6.02 -7.49 -1.48
CA ARG A 168 7.33 -7.90 -1.02
C ARG A 168 8.02 -6.79 -0.23
N SER A 169 8.38 -7.08 1.02
CA SER A 169 8.91 -6.10 1.97
C SER A 169 10.40 -6.27 2.24
N VAL A 170 10.91 -7.49 2.09
CA VAL A 170 12.33 -7.81 2.31
C VAL A 170 12.89 -8.65 1.15
N VAL A 171 14.21 -8.65 1.02
CA VAL A 171 14.95 -9.49 0.05
C VAL A 171 15.43 -10.74 0.78
N PRO A 172 15.11 -11.96 0.30
CA PRO A 172 15.67 -13.21 0.84
C PRO A 172 17.17 -13.33 0.52
N ARG A 173 18.03 -12.84 1.40
CA ARG A 173 19.49 -12.81 1.19
C ARG A 173 20.17 -14.16 1.39
N ASP A 174 19.46 -15.12 1.94
CA ASP A 174 19.86 -16.54 2.04
C ASP A 174 19.75 -17.30 0.72
N LEU A 175 19.17 -16.69 -0.33
CA LEU A 175 19.05 -17.27 -1.67
C LEU A 175 19.96 -16.52 -2.66
N PRO A 176 21.19 -16.99 -2.89
CA PRO A 176 22.14 -16.31 -3.78
C PRO A 176 21.85 -16.49 -5.27
N ASP A 177 21.14 -17.55 -5.67
CA ASP A 177 20.73 -17.76 -7.05
C ASP A 177 19.54 -16.87 -7.41
N PRO A 178 19.65 -16.00 -8.45
CA PRO A 178 18.59 -15.05 -8.79
C PRO A 178 17.26 -15.70 -9.16
N PHE A 179 17.29 -16.87 -9.84
CA PHE A 179 16.07 -17.59 -10.19
C PHE A 179 15.38 -18.14 -8.93
N GLU A 180 16.14 -18.80 -8.06
CA GLU A 180 15.60 -19.30 -6.79
C GLU A 180 15.07 -18.16 -5.91
N MET A 181 15.78 -17.03 -5.86
CA MET A 181 15.34 -15.85 -5.11
C MET A 181 14.00 -15.31 -5.63
N ASP A 182 13.88 -15.04 -6.93
CA ASP A 182 12.65 -14.49 -7.52
C ASP A 182 11.47 -15.45 -7.36
N PHE A 183 11.68 -16.73 -7.68
CA PHE A 183 10.65 -17.75 -7.59
C PHE A 183 10.15 -17.93 -6.14
N ASN A 184 11.07 -18.08 -5.18
CA ASN A 184 10.71 -18.27 -3.78
C ASN A 184 10.16 -17.00 -3.14
N THR A 185 10.55 -15.80 -3.58
CA THR A 185 9.93 -14.54 -3.19
C THR A 185 8.44 -14.54 -3.54
N CYS A 186 8.11 -14.90 -4.78
CA CYS A 186 6.71 -15.01 -5.21
C CYS A 186 5.97 -16.10 -4.44
N TYR A 187 6.55 -17.31 -4.32
CA TYR A 187 5.94 -18.42 -3.60
C TYR A 187 5.67 -18.09 -2.12
N ALA A 188 6.66 -17.57 -1.39
CA ALA A 188 6.49 -17.19 0.02
C ALA A 188 5.40 -16.13 0.18
N SER A 189 5.38 -15.14 -0.70
CA SER A 189 4.39 -14.06 -0.67
C SER A 189 2.97 -14.59 -0.88
N VAL A 190 2.71 -15.38 -1.92
CA VAL A 190 1.35 -15.90 -2.20
C VAL A 190 0.90 -16.99 -1.24
N SER A 191 1.84 -17.67 -0.57
CA SER A 191 1.53 -18.70 0.43
C SER A 191 1.26 -18.13 1.81
N SER A 192 1.70 -16.90 2.09
CA SER A 192 1.61 -16.29 3.42
C SER A 192 0.36 -15.46 3.66
N THR A 193 -0.39 -15.11 2.60
CA THR A 193 -1.59 -14.28 2.72
C THR A 193 -2.59 -14.57 1.62
N THR A 194 -3.87 -14.36 1.92
CA THR A 194 -4.97 -14.42 0.96
C THR A 194 -5.28 -13.07 0.29
N LYS A 195 -4.61 -11.99 0.71
CA LYS A 195 -4.74 -10.65 0.14
C LYS A 195 -4.08 -10.57 -1.23
N HIS A 196 -4.31 -9.45 -1.95
CA HIS A 196 -3.58 -9.15 -3.19
C HIS A 196 -2.07 -9.07 -2.92
N VAL A 197 -1.25 -9.63 -3.81
CA VAL A 197 0.20 -9.67 -3.68
C VAL A 197 0.88 -8.84 -4.76
N GLY A 198 1.86 -8.02 -4.39
CA GLY A 198 2.80 -7.40 -5.32
C GLY A 198 4.15 -8.12 -5.27
N SER A 199 4.70 -8.48 -6.44
CA SER A 199 6.00 -9.14 -6.54
C SER A 199 6.84 -8.55 -7.67
N SER A 200 8.12 -8.89 -7.72
CA SER A 200 9.07 -8.42 -8.73
C SER A 200 10.00 -9.53 -9.18
N TRP A 201 10.50 -9.40 -10.39
CA TRP A 201 11.41 -10.37 -11.02
C TRP A 201 12.52 -9.63 -11.77
N VAL A 202 13.70 -10.19 -11.77
CA VAL A 202 14.87 -9.61 -12.47
C VAL A 202 15.03 -10.17 -13.89
N HIS A 203 14.31 -11.25 -14.23
CA HIS A 203 14.39 -11.87 -15.56
C HIS A 203 13.02 -12.40 -16.02
N PRO A 204 12.66 -12.28 -17.32
CA PRO A 204 11.38 -12.77 -17.84
C PRO A 204 11.14 -14.28 -17.63
N ASP A 205 12.19 -15.12 -17.72
CA ASP A 205 12.03 -16.56 -17.49
C ASP A 205 11.69 -16.89 -16.04
N HIS A 206 12.15 -16.07 -15.07
CA HIS A 206 11.76 -16.22 -13.67
C HIS A 206 10.27 -15.89 -13.47
N LEU A 207 9.80 -14.81 -14.12
CA LEU A 207 8.38 -14.45 -14.15
C LEU A 207 7.55 -15.56 -14.80
N LYS A 208 8.02 -16.14 -15.93
CA LYS A 208 7.33 -17.22 -16.63
C LYS A 208 7.18 -18.47 -15.76
N ALA A 209 8.22 -18.85 -15.02
CA ALA A 209 8.16 -19.96 -14.06
C ALA A 209 7.17 -19.65 -12.92
N SER A 210 7.20 -18.42 -12.40
CA SER A 210 6.26 -17.98 -11.37
C SER A 210 4.81 -17.97 -11.88
N LEU A 211 4.56 -17.53 -13.12
CA LEU A 211 3.23 -17.61 -13.75
C LEU A 211 2.72 -19.04 -13.83
N ALA A 212 3.58 -20.00 -14.21
CA ALA A 212 3.19 -21.42 -14.23
C ALA A 212 2.77 -21.94 -12.84
N MET A 213 3.42 -21.48 -11.78
CA MET A 213 3.00 -21.73 -10.39
C MET A 213 1.67 -21.04 -10.06
N LEU A 214 1.53 -19.77 -10.40
CA LEU A 214 0.31 -19.00 -10.13
C LEU A 214 -0.93 -19.57 -10.84
N HIS A 215 -0.75 -20.10 -12.07
CA HIS A 215 -1.82 -20.82 -12.79
C HIS A 215 -2.28 -22.08 -12.04
N LYS A 216 -1.35 -22.82 -11.40
CA LYS A 216 -1.69 -23.97 -10.57
C LYS A 216 -2.47 -23.55 -9.31
N ILE A 217 -2.03 -22.48 -8.64
CA ILE A 217 -2.73 -21.93 -7.47
C ILE A 217 -4.13 -21.44 -7.85
N ALA A 218 -4.29 -20.75 -8.98
CA ALA A 218 -5.58 -20.32 -9.51
C ALA A 218 -6.48 -21.48 -9.99
N GLY A 219 -5.90 -22.66 -10.19
CA GLY A 219 -6.54 -23.86 -10.72
C GLY A 219 -6.55 -23.97 -12.25
N SER A 220 -6.23 -22.92 -12.98
CA SER A 220 -5.93 -22.92 -14.43
C SER A 220 -5.41 -21.55 -14.88
N GLU A 221 -4.78 -21.50 -16.07
CA GLU A 221 -4.41 -20.24 -16.74
C GLU A 221 -5.65 -19.35 -17.00
N ALA A 222 -6.77 -19.93 -17.43
CA ALA A 222 -8.00 -19.17 -17.71
C ALA A 222 -8.52 -18.48 -16.43
N LYS A 223 -8.57 -19.18 -15.30
CA LYS A 223 -8.97 -18.59 -14.02
C LYS A 223 -8.00 -17.52 -13.53
N TRP A 224 -6.70 -17.71 -13.75
CA TRP A 224 -5.72 -16.67 -13.48
C TRP A 224 -5.98 -15.42 -14.30
N ARG A 225 -6.22 -15.54 -15.60
CA ARG A 225 -6.49 -14.40 -16.48
C ARG A 225 -7.78 -13.64 -16.14
N GLU A 226 -8.76 -14.33 -15.56
CA GLU A 226 -9.99 -13.71 -15.04
C GLU A 226 -9.75 -12.91 -13.76
N ARG A 227 -8.87 -13.42 -12.87
CA ARG A 227 -8.62 -12.86 -11.55
C ARG A 227 -7.14 -12.95 -11.16
N PRO A 228 -6.27 -12.14 -11.77
CA PRO A 228 -4.86 -12.12 -11.41
C PRO A 228 -4.68 -11.51 -10.01
N PHE A 229 -4.35 -12.33 -9.03
CA PHE A 229 -4.17 -11.93 -7.63
C PHE A 229 -2.74 -11.48 -7.29
N VAL A 230 -1.89 -11.37 -8.30
CA VAL A 230 -0.52 -10.82 -8.18
C VAL A 230 -0.34 -9.72 -9.21
N SER A 231 0.28 -8.61 -8.80
CA SER A 231 0.75 -7.54 -9.68
C SER A 231 2.27 -7.52 -9.79
N GLN A 232 2.78 -7.14 -10.96
CA GLN A 232 4.21 -6.92 -11.17
C GLN A 232 4.60 -5.53 -10.65
N SER A 233 5.68 -5.47 -9.86
CA SER A 233 6.13 -4.25 -9.21
C SER A 233 7.66 -4.10 -9.33
N ASN A 234 8.11 -3.59 -10.47
CA ASN A 234 9.51 -3.27 -10.73
C ASN A 234 9.65 -1.79 -11.07
N CYS A 235 10.77 -1.18 -10.69
CA CYS A 235 11.17 0.12 -11.25
C CYS A 235 11.50 -0.07 -12.73
N PHE A 236 10.57 0.23 -13.62
CA PHE A 236 10.78 0.12 -15.09
C PHE A 236 11.69 1.23 -15.64
N VAL A 237 12.00 2.22 -14.83
CA VAL A 237 12.93 3.34 -15.11
C VAL A 237 14.04 3.41 -14.08
N VAL A 238 15.19 3.92 -14.53
CA VAL A 238 16.30 4.36 -13.69
C VAL A 238 16.32 5.88 -13.76
N PRO A 239 15.82 6.61 -12.74
CA PRO A 239 15.87 8.05 -12.71
C PRO A 239 17.31 8.60 -12.81
N PRO A 240 17.55 9.69 -13.56
CA PRO A 240 16.56 10.43 -14.33
C PRO A 240 16.37 9.92 -15.76
N MET A 241 15.12 9.70 -16.13
CA MET A 241 14.66 9.57 -17.51
C MET A 241 15.37 8.47 -18.34
N LYS A 242 15.50 7.26 -17.80
CA LYS A 242 16.06 6.08 -18.49
C LYS A 242 15.20 4.85 -18.25
N PHE A 243 15.04 3.99 -19.24
CA PHE A 243 14.44 2.67 -19.04
C PHE A 243 15.40 1.72 -18.31
N ALA A 244 14.85 0.85 -17.47
CA ALA A 244 15.56 -0.23 -16.80
C ALA A 244 15.35 -1.52 -17.62
N THR A 245 16.36 -1.97 -18.36
CA THR A 245 16.25 -3.05 -19.35
C THR A 245 15.59 -4.32 -18.79
N ASP A 246 16.09 -4.85 -17.68
CA ASP A 246 15.58 -6.11 -17.10
C ASP A 246 14.13 -5.97 -16.62
N ALA A 247 13.83 -4.85 -15.97
CA ALA A 247 12.47 -4.54 -15.50
C ALA A 247 11.49 -4.33 -16.67
N CYS A 248 11.92 -3.68 -17.76
CA CYS A 248 11.10 -3.53 -18.96
C CYS A 248 10.80 -4.87 -19.63
N ASN A 249 11.77 -5.79 -19.72
CA ASN A 249 11.54 -7.13 -20.25
C ASN A 249 10.50 -7.92 -19.41
N CYS A 250 10.56 -7.79 -18.08
CA CYS A 250 9.56 -8.38 -17.18
C CYS A 250 8.19 -7.71 -17.35
N LEU A 251 8.16 -6.38 -17.50
CA LEU A 251 6.93 -5.62 -17.70
C LEU A 251 6.22 -6.04 -19.00
N GLU A 252 6.98 -6.21 -20.09
CA GLU A 252 6.42 -6.67 -21.38
C GLU A 252 5.69 -8.00 -21.21
N LEU A 253 6.33 -8.99 -20.58
CA LEU A 253 5.72 -10.30 -20.32
C LEU A 253 4.51 -10.20 -19.39
N ALA A 254 4.60 -9.45 -18.30
CA ALA A 254 3.50 -9.26 -17.36
C ALA A 254 2.25 -8.68 -18.06
N VAL A 255 2.44 -7.65 -18.90
CA VAL A 255 1.34 -7.02 -19.66
C VAL A 255 0.72 -8.00 -20.67
N GLN A 256 1.54 -8.78 -21.39
CA GLN A 256 1.06 -9.79 -22.34
C GLN A 256 0.24 -10.88 -21.65
N GLU A 257 0.66 -11.28 -20.44
CA GLU A 257 0.00 -12.29 -19.61
C GLU A 257 -1.20 -11.77 -18.80
N GLY A 258 -1.52 -10.47 -18.93
CA GLY A 258 -2.68 -9.85 -18.27
C GLY A 258 -2.50 -9.57 -16.78
N MET A 259 -1.27 -9.60 -16.29
CA MET A 259 -0.93 -9.21 -14.92
C MET A 259 -0.99 -7.68 -14.77
N PRO A 260 -1.65 -7.12 -13.74
CA PRO A 260 -1.54 -5.69 -13.45
C PRO A 260 -0.09 -5.28 -13.19
N VAL A 261 0.32 -4.13 -13.68
CA VAL A 261 1.70 -3.65 -13.54
C VAL A 261 1.74 -2.32 -12.78
N LEU A 262 2.68 -2.19 -11.86
CA LEU A 262 3.00 -0.93 -11.20
C LEU A 262 4.07 -0.20 -12.03
N LEU A 263 3.71 0.94 -12.62
CA LEU A 263 4.63 1.82 -13.33
C LEU A 263 5.45 2.63 -12.32
N LEU A 264 6.35 1.93 -11.63
CA LEU A 264 7.11 2.51 -10.53
C LEU A 264 8.26 3.36 -11.05
N SER A 265 8.21 4.65 -10.75
CA SER A 265 9.33 5.59 -10.85
C SER A 265 9.68 6.07 -9.44
N ALA A 266 10.98 6.08 -9.10
CA ALA A 266 11.47 6.26 -7.74
C ALA A 266 12.65 7.25 -7.73
N GLY A 267 12.45 8.45 -8.27
CA GLY A 267 13.43 9.53 -8.27
C GLY A 267 13.57 10.14 -6.87
N GLN A 268 14.80 10.45 -6.49
CA GLN A 268 15.14 10.98 -5.18
C GLN A 268 15.47 12.46 -5.32
N ALA A 269 14.59 13.33 -4.84
CA ALA A 269 14.76 14.78 -4.89
C ALA A 269 16.10 15.21 -4.25
N GLY A 270 16.90 15.93 -5.01
CA GLY A 270 18.25 16.33 -4.64
C GLY A 270 19.35 15.34 -5.04
N ALA A 271 19.02 14.17 -5.58
CA ALA A 271 20.00 13.17 -6.06
C ALA A 271 19.69 12.73 -7.50
N THR A 272 18.65 11.95 -7.73
CA THR A 272 18.22 11.45 -9.04
C THR A 272 17.00 12.16 -9.61
N ALA A 273 16.50 13.15 -8.88
CA ALA A 273 15.51 14.13 -9.31
C ALA A 273 15.92 15.52 -8.84
N PRO A 274 15.38 16.61 -9.41
CA PRO A 274 15.69 17.98 -8.95
C PRO A 274 15.41 18.18 -7.46
N ALA A 275 16.23 19.01 -6.78
CA ALA A 275 15.98 19.37 -5.39
C ALA A 275 14.70 20.23 -5.21
N ALA A 276 14.25 20.91 -6.27
CA ALA A 276 12.96 21.60 -6.27
C ALA A 276 11.83 20.57 -6.33
N LEU A 277 10.98 20.53 -5.31
CA LEU A 277 9.94 19.50 -5.17
C LEU A 277 8.98 19.44 -6.37
N ALA A 278 8.57 20.58 -6.92
CA ALA A 278 7.75 20.64 -8.12
C ALA A 278 8.44 20.02 -9.35
N GLY A 279 9.76 20.23 -9.49
CA GLY A 279 10.56 19.65 -10.56
C GLY A 279 10.74 18.14 -10.38
N ALA A 280 10.93 17.67 -9.14
CA ALA A 280 11.00 16.24 -8.83
C ALA A 280 9.68 15.55 -9.21
N LEU A 281 8.56 16.11 -8.79
CA LEU A 281 7.23 15.58 -9.15
C LEU A 281 6.98 15.59 -10.66
N ALA A 282 7.39 16.65 -11.38
CA ALA A 282 7.23 16.74 -12.83
C ALA A 282 8.04 15.66 -13.58
N GLN A 283 9.26 15.35 -13.12
CA GLN A 283 10.07 14.26 -13.66
C GLN A 283 9.42 12.91 -13.43
N GLU A 284 8.97 12.61 -12.20
CA GLU A 284 8.29 11.36 -11.85
C GLU A 284 7.01 11.14 -12.68
N VAL A 285 6.23 12.21 -12.82
CA VAL A 285 5.01 12.19 -13.66
C VAL A 285 5.38 11.89 -15.12
N ALA A 286 6.44 12.50 -15.66
CA ALA A 286 6.90 12.24 -17.02
C ALA A 286 7.32 10.78 -17.21
N GLU A 287 8.10 10.23 -16.27
CA GLU A 287 8.54 8.84 -16.31
C GLU A 287 7.34 7.88 -16.25
N CYS A 288 6.37 8.11 -15.36
CA CYS A 288 5.15 7.29 -15.30
C CYS A 288 4.27 7.41 -16.55
N LEU A 289 4.14 8.60 -17.15
CA LEU A 289 3.43 8.78 -18.41
C LEU A 289 4.11 8.04 -19.58
N ALA A 290 5.45 8.02 -19.62
CA ALA A 290 6.18 7.20 -20.60
C ALA A 290 5.87 5.71 -20.42
N GLY A 291 5.82 5.23 -19.17
CA GLY A 291 5.41 3.87 -18.85
C GLY A 291 3.98 3.55 -19.28
N LEU A 292 3.06 4.50 -19.11
CA LEU A 292 1.67 4.35 -19.54
C LEU A 292 1.56 4.22 -21.07
N VAL A 293 2.32 5.02 -21.81
CA VAL A 293 2.43 4.88 -23.26
C VAL A 293 3.00 3.51 -23.63
N TYR A 294 4.05 3.08 -22.93
CA TYR A 294 4.70 1.80 -23.18
C TYR A 294 3.75 0.62 -22.97
N VAL A 295 3.06 0.57 -21.83
CA VAL A 295 2.06 -0.48 -21.54
C VAL A 295 0.96 -0.53 -22.58
N ASN A 296 0.43 0.63 -22.99
CA ASN A 296 -0.62 0.70 -23.99
C ASN A 296 -0.12 0.40 -25.42
N ALA A 297 1.17 0.60 -25.70
CA ALA A 297 1.79 0.16 -26.95
C ALA A 297 1.91 -1.37 -27.03
N ILE A 298 2.15 -2.06 -25.90
CA ILE A 298 2.17 -3.52 -25.82
C ILE A 298 0.75 -4.09 -25.92
N LYS A 299 -0.16 -3.58 -25.08
CA LYS A 299 -1.55 -4.03 -25.03
C LYS A 299 -2.47 -2.87 -24.63
N PRO A 300 -3.23 -2.30 -25.58
CA PRO A 300 -4.15 -1.22 -25.27
C PRO A 300 -5.13 -1.56 -24.15
N GLY A 301 -5.24 -0.68 -23.15
CA GLY A 301 -6.12 -0.86 -22.00
C GLY A 301 -5.66 -1.89 -20.98
N ALA A 302 -4.40 -2.30 -20.99
CA ALA A 302 -3.86 -3.16 -19.93
C ALA A 302 -3.84 -2.43 -18.57
N PRO A 303 -4.14 -3.13 -17.46
CA PRO A 303 -4.14 -2.55 -16.12
C PRO A 303 -2.75 -2.04 -15.72
N ALA A 304 -2.62 -0.73 -15.51
CA ALA A 304 -1.38 -0.08 -15.09
C ALA A 304 -1.64 0.88 -13.94
N ILE A 305 -0.92 0.69 -12.84
CA ILE A 305 -0.93 1.55 -11.66
C ILE A 305 0.07 2.68 -11.89
N PHE A 306 -0.37 3.93 -11.79
CA PHE A 306 0.47 5.13 -11.96
C PHE A 306 1.33 5.33 -10.71
N GLY A 307 2.56 4.83 -10.74
CA GLY A 307 3.42 4.59 -9.59
C GLY A 307 4.44 5.71 -9.34
N THR A 308 4.00 6.92 -9.03
CA THR A 308 4.86 8.07 -8.69
C THR A 308 5.35 7.97 -7.24
N TRP A 309 6.55 7.41 -7.04
CA TRP A 309 7.18 7.25 -5.72
C TRP A 309 8.29 8.28 -5.52
N CYS A 310 7.91 9.53 -5.39
CA CYS A 310 8.86 10.63 -5.19
C CYS A 310 9.57 10.47 -3.84
N PHE A 311 10.86 10.14 -3.87
CA PHE A 311 11.71 10.09 -2.68
C PHE A 311 12.46 11.41 -2.46
N VAL A 312 13.05 11.56 -1.28
CA VAL A 312 13.79 12.76 -0.87
C VAL A 312 15.15 12.38 -0.31
N SER A 313 16.17 13.20 -0.58
CA SER A 313 17.47 13.10 0.07
C SER A 313 17.57 14.09 1.24
N ASP A 314 18.19 13.69 2.33
CA ASP A 314 18.79 14.65 3.24
C ASP A 314 19.99 15.31 2.54
N LEU A 315 19.83 16.56 2.13
CA LEU A 315 20.85 17.27 1.33
C LEU A 315 22.15 17.53 2.09
N ARG A 316 22.19 17.31 3.40
CA ARG A 316 23.40 17.44 4.23
C ARG A 316 24.27 16.18 4.17
N THR A 317 23.64 15.02 4.05
CA THR A 317 24.29 13.70 4.11
C THR A 317 24.24 12.93 2.79
N GLY A 318 23.31 13.25 1.90
CA GLY A 318 23.01 12.52 0.68
C GLY A 318 22.21 11.24 0.91
N ALA A 319 21.88 10.88 2.16
CA ALA A 319 21.09 9.71 2.48
C ALA A 319 19.62 9.92 2.10
N MET A 320 18.92 8.83 1.76
CA MET A 320 17.46 8.85 1.60
C MET A 320 16.79 9.22 2.92
N SER A 321 15.77 10.06 2.85
CA SER A 321 14.97 10.53 3.98
C SER A 321 13.48 10.22 3.76
N GLY A 322 13.12 8.95 3.96
CA GLY A 322 11.76 8.44 3.73
C GLY A 322 10.72 8.90 4.74
N GLY A 323 11.15 9.33 5.93
CA GLY A 323 10.29 9.87 6.98
C GLY A 323 10.05 11.37 6.94
N SER A 324 10.68 12.10 6.01
CA SER A 324 10.64 13.56 5.98
C SER A 324 9.28 14.15 5.62
N PRO A 325 8.96 15.38 6.06
CA PRO A 325 7.73 16.05 5.68
C PRO A 325 7.67 16.39 4.18
N GLU A 326 8.81 16.58 3.53
CA GLU A 326 8.90 16.77 2.08
C GLU A 326 8.47 15.52 1.33
N GLN A 327 8.82 14.33 1.84
CA GLN A 327 8.33 13.04 1.34
C GLN A 327 6.81 12.97 1.42
N ALA A 328 6.23 13.33 2.56
CA ALA A 328 4.78 13.33 2.76
C ALA A 328 4.06 14.28 1.78
N LEU A 329 4.60 15.49 1.56
CA LEU A 329 4.06 16.46 0.61
C LEU A 329 4.11 15.96 -0.82
N LEU A 330 5.25 15.41 -1.25
CA LEU A 330 5.43 14.87 -2.61
C LEU A 330 4.49 13.68 -2.85
N SER A 331 4.39 12.75 -1.90
CA SER A 331 3.49 11.59 -2.04
C SER A 331 2.02 12.00 -2.08
N ALA A 332 1.61 13.02 -1.31
CA ALA A 332 0.27 13.58 -1.39
C ALA A 332 0.01 14.26 -2.74
N ALA A 333 0.98 15.04 -3.25
CA ALA A 333 0.91 15.69 -4.55
C ALA A 333 0.89 14.65 -5.70
N ALA A 334 1.64 13.55 -5.59
CA ALA A 334 1.61 12.43 -6.52
C ALA A 334 0.21 11.80 -6.61
N GLY A 335 -0.46 11.60 -5.46
CA GLY A 335 -1.86 11.18 -5.41
C GLY A 335 -2.80 12.16 -6.12
N GLN A 336 -2.58 13.48 -5.93
CA GLN A 336 -3.36 14.51 -6.61
C GLN A 336 -3.14 14.51 -8.13
N MET A 337 -1.92 14.26 -8.61
CA MET A 337 -1.64 14.12 -10.05
C MET A 337 -2.31 12.87 -10.65
N ALA A 338 -2.31 11.75 -9.95
CA ALA A 338 -3.03 10.54 -10.40
C ALA A 338 -4.55 10.80 -10.53
N HIS A 339 -5.15 11.54 -9.60
CA HIS A 339 -6.56 11.96 -9.68
C HIS A 339 -6.82 12.92 -10.85
N PHE A 340 -5.91 13.82 -11.16
CA PHE A 340 -6.02 14.70 -12.31
C PHE A 340 -6.11 13.92 -13.62
N TYR A 341 -5.40 12.79 -13.72
CA TYR A 341 -5.47 11.89 -14.87
C TYR A 341 -6.62 10.87 -14.79
N ASP A 342 -7.36 10.83 -13.70
CA ASP A 342 -8.37 9.79 -13.41
C ASP A 342 -7.79 8.37 -13.55
N LEU A 343 -6.57 8.17 -13.04
CA LEU A 343 -5.86 6.90 -13.05
C LEU A 343 -5.78 6.31 -11.65
N THR A 344 -5.66 4.97 -11.57
CA THR A 344 -5.27 4.30 -10.33
C THR A 344 -3.86 4.73 -9.95
N GLY A 345 -3.73 5.48 -8.87
CA GLY A 345 -2.45 6.00 -8.38
C GLY A 345 -1.83 5.15 -7.28
N GLY A 346 -0.51 4.99 -7.34
CA GLY A 346 0.28 4.33 -6.30
C GLY A 346 1.45 5.22 -5.86
N THR A 347 1.64 5.40 -4.56
CA THR A 347 2.75 6.19 -4.01
C THR A 347 3.31 5.56 -2.75
N ALA A 348 4.57 5.84 -2.41
CA ALA A 348 5.21 5.37 -1.20
C ALA A 348 4.93 6.32 -0.03
N SER A 349 4.59 5.78 1.14
CA SER A 349 4.41 6.56 2.38
C SER A 349 4.46 5.67 3.60
N GLY A 350 5.00 6.18 4.72
CA GLY A 350 5.02 5.45 5.99
C GLY A 350 6.35 4.79 6.32
N MET A 351 7.38 5.04 5.54
CA MET A 351 8.76 4.81 5.94
C MET A 351 9.15 5.75 7.09
N THR A 352 10.19 5.38 7.81
CA THR A 352 10.81 6.26 8.80
C THR A 352 12.32 6.25 8.67
N ASP A 353 12.96 7.38 8.97
CA ASP A 353 14.41 7.48 9.08
C ASP A 353 14.93 6.95 10.42
N ALA A 354 14.03 6.73 11.39
CA ALA A 354 14.37 6.11 12.66
C ALA A 354 14.92 4.68 12.45
N LYS A 355 15.84 4.27 13.32
CA LYS A 355 16.49 2.95 13.27
C LYS A 355 15.76 1.92 14.13
N ILE A 356 14.85 2.37 14.97
CA ILE A 356 14.02 1.57 15.88
C ILE A 356 12.61 2.17 15.96
N ALA A 357 11.67 1.41 16.50
CA ALA A 357 10.30 1.88 16.76
C ALA A 357 10.28 2.80 18.00
N ASP A 358 10.52 4.10 17.79
CA ASP A 358 10.57 5.12 18.84
C ASP A 358 9.64 6.31 18.53
N GLY A 359 9.81 7.40 19.26
CA GLY A 359 9.05 8.63 19.07
C GLY A 359 9.23 9.26 17.68
N GLN A 360 10.44 9.17 17.09
CA GLN A 360 10.71 9.61 15.73
C GLN A 360 9.91 8.79 14.74
N SER A 361 9.98 7.46 14.84
CA SER A 361 9.25 6.54 13.99
C SER A 361 7.74 6.82 14.00
N GLY A 362 7.14 6.96 15.19
CA GLY A 362 5.72 7.25 15.32
C GLY A 362 5.31 8.59 14.72
N ALA A 363 6.12 9.64 14.90
CA ALA A 363 5.85 10.97 14.37
C ALA A 363 5.93 11.01 12.84
N GLU A 364 7.00 10.48 12.26
CA GLU A 364 7.23 10.47 10.82
C GLU A 364 6.15 9.66 10.09
N LYS A 365 5.87 8.44 10.55
CA LYS A 365 4.82 7.58 9.98
C LYS A 365 3.43 8.19 10.13
N GLY A 366 3.12 8.73 11.30
CA GLY A 366 1.82 9.36 11.56
C GLY A 366 1.53 10.54 10.64
N ILE A 367 2.50 11.43 10.42
CA ILE A 367 2.37 12.59 9.52
C ILE A 367 2.22 12.11 8.06
N ASN A 368 3.11 11.22 7.62
CA ASN A 368 3.08 10.71 6.25
C ASN A 368 1.74 10.06 5.93
N HIS A 369 1.27 9.14 6.75
CA HIS A 369 -0.01 8.46 6.53
C HIS A 369 -1.21 9.41 6.54
N ALA A 370 -1.22 10.37 7.47
CA ALA A 370 -2.32 11.31 7.57
C ALA A 370 -2.41 12.22 6.33
N LEU A 371 -1.30 12.77 5.86
CA LEU A 371 -1.30 13.66 4.70
C LEU A 371 -1.64 12.90 3.41
N VAL A 372 -0.97 11.77 3.15
CA VAL A 372 -1.14 11.00 1.91
C VAL A 372 -2.52 10.35 1.83
N GLY A 373 -3.01 9.80 2.95
CA GLY A 373 -4.35 9.24 3.02
C GLY A 373 -5.44 10.31 2.84
N ASN A 374 -5.31 11.47 3.49
CA ASN A 374 -6.27 12.57 3.30
C ASN A 374 -6.17 13.20 1.91
N ALA A 375 -5.05 13.10 1.19
CA ALA A 375 -4.96 13.45 -0.22
C ALA A 375 -5.74 12.47 -1.12
N GLY A 376 -6.02 11.26 -0.64
CA GLY A 376 -6.80 10.25 -1.34
C GLY A 376 -5.98 9.38 -2.29
N ALA A 377 -4.67 9.24 -2.08
CA ALA A 377 -3.86 8.30 -2.86
C ALA A 377 -4.46 6.88 -2.80
N ASN A 378 -4.61 6.23 -3.96
CA ASN A 378 -5.37 4.98 -4.03
C ASN A 378 -4.64 3.81 -3.38
N LEU A 379 -3.36 3.63 -3.71
CA LEU A 379 -2.51 2.58 -3.18
C LEU A 379 -1.31 3.21 -2.49
N ILE A 380 -1.25 3.09 -1.18
CA ILE A 380 -0.18 3.63 -0.36
C ILE A 380 0.74 2.46 0.01
N TYR A 381 1.88 2.41 -0.65
CA TYR A 381 2.91 1.40 -0.49
C TYR A 381 3.89 1.77 0.63
N GLU A 382 4.67 0.78 1.10
CA GLU A 382 5.67 0.95 2.17
C GLU A 382 5.09 1.43 3.49
N ALA A 383 3.78 1.23 3.67
CA ALA A 383 3.03 1.81 4.76
C ALA A 383 3.29 1.16 6.12
N ALA A 384 3.98 0.02 6.19
CA ALA A 384 4.18 -0.67 7.46
C ALA A 384 5.52 -1.40 7.52
N GLY A 385 6.14 -1.39 8.71
CA GLY A 385 7.34 -2.15 9.07
C GLY A 385 8.67 -1.52 8.69
N MET A 386 8.73 -0.51 7.80
CA MET A 386 9.98 0.06 7.28
C MET A 386 10.68 0.98 8.27
N HIS A 387 12.01 0.81 8.38
CA HIS A 387 12.95 1.59 9.18
C HIS A 387 14.20 1.96 8.37
N ALA A 388 14.94 2.96 8.86
CA ALA A 388 16.15 3.49 8.20
C ALA A 388 15.91 3.73 6.70
N SER A 389 14.81 4.42 6.39
CA SER A 389 14.20 4.56 5.08
C SER A 389 13.79 3.19 4.52
N LEU A 390 14.60 2.52 3.69
CA LEU A 390 14.31 1.20 3.10
C LEU A 390 15.28 0.10 3.53
N LEU A 391 16.14 0.35 4.54
CA LEU A 391 17.24 -0.56 4.88
C LEU A 391 16.87 -1.64 5.90
N GLY A 392 15.82 -1.41 6.69
CA GLY A 392 15.41 -2.33 7.74
C GLY A 392 13.92 -2.55 7.79
N PHE A 393 13.48 -3.74 8.23
CA PHE A 393 12.09 -4.09 8.46
C PHE A 393 11.91 -4.68 9.86
N SER A 394 10.87 -4.24 10.60
CA SER A 394 10.55 -4.73 11.94
C SER A 394 9.14 -5.29 12.00
N LEU A 395 8.99 -6.49 12.58
CA LEU A 395 7.69 -7.13 12.81
C LEU A 395 6.88 -6.39 13.88
N GLU A 396 7.54 -5.85 14.90
CA GLU A 396 6.90 -5.05 15.94
C GLU A 396 6.34 -3.75 15.34
N SER A 397 7.13 -3.09 14.49
CA SER A 397 6.63 -1.92 13.77
C SER A 397 5.50 -2.25 12.82
N LEU A 398 5.50 -3.39 12.16
CA LEU A 398 4.42 -3.81 11.28
C LEU A 398 3.06 -3.83 12.01
N VAL A 399 3.01 -4.35 13.24
CA VAL A 399 1.76 -4.39 14.02
C VAL A 399 1.43 -3.04 14.67
N ILE A 400 2.43 -2.22 15.02
CA ILE A 400 2.23 -0.84 15.49
C ILE A 400 1.68 0.03 14.35
N ASP A 401 2.22 -0.11 13.16
CA ASP A 401 1.82 0.65 11.98
C ASP A 401 0.38 0.35 11.57
N ASN A 402 -0.12 -0.87 11.80
CA ASN A 402 -1.53 -1.17 11.62
C ASN A 402 -2.45 -0.24 12.46
N ASP A 403 -2.07 0.08 13.69
CA ASP A 403 -2.81 1.04 14.52
C ASP A 403 -2.64 2.48 14.01
N ILE A 404 -1.43 2.88 13.58
CA ILE A 404 -1.16 4.21 13.01
C ILE A 404 -1.99 4.42 11.73
N ILE A 405 -2.02 3.42 10.84
CA ILE A 405 -2.85 3.44 9.64
C ILE A 405 -4.33 3.54 10.03
N GLY A 406 -4.77 2.80 11.03
CA GLY A 406 -6.13 2.91 11.56
C GLY A 406 -6.49 4.33 12.00
N MET A 407 -5.56 5.03 12.69
CA MET A 407 -5.73 6.44 13.07
C MET A 407 -5.85 7.33 11.84
N SER A 408 -5.01 7.13 10.82
CA SER A 408 -5.11 7.86 9.55
C SER A 408 -6.45 7.64 8.86
N LEU A 409 -6.88 6.39 8.71
CA LEU A 409 -8.19 6.03 8.13
C LEU A 409 -9.34 6.71 8.87
N ARG A 410 -9.27 6.83 10.21
CA ARG A 410 -10.27 7.55 11.00
C ARG A 410 -10.30 9.04 10.68
N THR A 411 -9.15 9.67 10.42
CA THR A 411 -9.12 11.08 9.98
C THR A 411 -9.71 11.27 8.59
N ILE A 412 -9.51 10.32 7.69
CA ILE A 412 -10.08 10.33 6.33
C ILE A 412 -11.61 10.29 6.38
N LYS A 413 -12.22 9.54 7.30
CA LYS A 413 -13.67 9.56 7.53
C LYS A 413 -14.20 10.98 7.79
N GLY A 414 -13.43 11.78 8.52
CA GLY A 414 -13.81 13.14 8.91
C GLY A 414 -14.95 13.18 9.93
N ILE A 415 -15.69 14.27 9.94
CA ILE A 415 -16.83 14.53 10.83
C ILE A 415 -18.08 14.60 9.96
N GLU A 416 -19.05 13.75 10.27
CA GLU A 416 -20.37 13.79 9.64
C GLU A 416 -21.22 14.89 10.30
N VAL A 417 -21.80 15.77 9.48
CA VAL A 417 -22.67 16.87 9.94
C VAL A 417 -24.05 16.71 9.32
N ASN A 418 -25.03 16.40 10.15
CA ASN A 418 -26.46 16.38 9.83
C ASN A 418 -27.27 16.68 11.10
N GLU A 419 -28.58 16.81 11.00
CA GLU A 419 -29.45 17.16 12.13
C GLU A 419 -29.31 16.18 13.31
N GLU A 420 -29.21 14.88 13.05
CA GLU A 420 -29.04 13.85 14.08
C GLU A 420 -27.67 13.97 14.77
N ARG A 421 -26.60 14.20 13.98
CA ARG A 421 -25.22 14.32 14.49
C ARG A 421 -24.94 15.64 15.19
N LEU A 422 -25.70 16.70 14.90
CA LEU A 422 -25.67 17.96 15.63
C LEU A 422 -26.23 17.84 17.07
N SER A 423 -27.03 16.78 17.33
CA SER A 423 -27.41 16.30 18.68
C SER A 423 -28.14 17.34 19.54
N PHE A 424 -28.83 18.30 18.93
CA PHE A 424 -29.48 19.41 19.68
C PHE A 424 -30.40 18.92 20.82
N ASP A 425 -31.28 17.94 20.53
CA ASP A 425 -32.22 17.42 21.52
C ASP A 425 -31.52 16.64 22.63
N VAL A 426 -30.46 15.92 22.31
CA VAL A 426 -29.64 15.20 23.30
C VAL A 426 -28.91 16.18 24.21
N ILE A 427 -28.36 17.28 23.67
CA ILE A 427 -27.70 18.33 24.42
C ILE A 427 -28.72 18.99 25.35
N LYS A 428 -29.88 19.36 24.82
CA LYS A 428 -30.96 20.01 25.59
C LYS A 428 -31.44 19.12 26.75
N ASP A 429 -31.69 17.85 26.50
CA ASP A 429 -32.15 16.92 27.53
C ASP A 429 -31.10 16.71 28.63
N VAL A 430 -29.85 16.47 28.27
CA VAL A 430 -28.76 16.28 29.24
C VAL A 430 -28.52 17.54 30.08
N CYS A 431 -28.61 18.73 29.48
CA CYS A 431 -28.36 19.99 30.18
C CYS A 431 -29.51 20.40 31.10
N LEU A 432 -30.77 20.16 30.68
CA LEU A 432 -31.93 20.64 31.41
C LEU A 432 -32.56 19.60 32.36
N ASN A 433 -32.52 18.32 31.97
CA ASN A 433 -33.22 17.24 32.66
C ASN A 433 -32.31 16.09 33.09
N GLY A 434 -31.08 16.03 32.58
CA GLY A 434 -30.16 14.92 32.76
C GLY A 434 -29.13 15.13 33.88
N PRO A 435 -28.21 14.19 34.02
CA PRO A 435 -27.17 14.18 35.06
C PRO A 435 -25.99 15.11 34.77
N GLY A 436 -26.00 15.93 33.69
CA GLY A 436 -24.92 16.82 33.29
C GLY A 436 -23.73 16.10 32.59
N HIS A 437 -23.94 14.87 32.15
CA HIS A 437 -22.94 14.12 31.35
C HIS A 437 -23.60 13.16 30.36
N TYR A 438 -22.89 12.81 29.26
CA TYR A 438 -23.43 12.03 28.14
C TYR A 438 -23.14 10.52 28.24
N LEU A 439 -22.36 10.05 29.21
CA LEU A 439 -21.90 8.65 29.31
C LEU A 439 -23.03 7.60 29.34
N GLY A 440 -24.22 8.00 29.80
CA GLY A 440 -25.41 7.14 29.87
C GLY A 440 -26.44 7.41 28.77
N SER A 441 -26.21 8.37 27.87
CA SER A 441 -27.16 8.69 26.81
C SER A 441 -27.27 7.57 25.79
N GLY A 442 -28.45 7.39 25.19
CA GLY A 442 -28.66 6.42 24.12
C GLY A 442 -27.76 6.65 22.93
N GLN A 443 -27.56 7.91 22.53
CA GLN A 443 -26.69 8.29 21.43
C GLN A 443 -25.22 7.91 21.70
N THR A 444 -24.68 8.08 22.91
CA THR A 444 -23.32 7.65 23.23
C THR A 444 -23.17 6.14 23.07
N LEU A 445 -24.15 5.36 23.50
CA LEU A 445 -24.11 3.89 23.35
C LEU A 445 -24.21 3.46 21.89
N GLU A 446 -24.98 4.17 21.09
CA GLU A 446 -25.15 3.90 19.66
C GLU A 446 -23.88 4.24 18.89
N LEU A 447 -23.26 5.40 19.15
CA LEU A 447 -22.12 5.90 18.40
C LEU A 447 -20.77 5.35 18.86
N MET A 448 -20.68 4.74 20.05
CA MET A 448 -19.39 4.30 20.61
C MET A 448 -18.61 3.32 19.71
N GLN A 449 -19.28 2.59 18.83
CA GLN A 449 -18.63 1.65 17.91
C GLN A 449 -18.52 2.18 16.48
N THR A 450 -19.35 3.12 16.08
CA THR A 450 -19.42 3.63 14.71
C THR A 450 -18.62 4.91 14.51
N GLU A 451 -18.42 5.71 15.57
CA GLU A 451 -17.68 6.97 15.51
C GLU A 451 -16.27 6.91 16.12
N TYR A 452 -16.04 6.02 17.06
CA TYR A 452 -14.79 5.95 17.81
C TYR A 452 -13.92 4.78 17.37
N LEU A 453 -12.65 5.06 17.09
CA LEU A 453 -11.62 4.05 16.84
C LEU A 453 -11.00 3.60 18.16
N TYR A 454 -10.97 2.29 18.38
CA TYR A 454 -10.26 1.66 19.49
C TYR A 454 -9.00 0.99 18.96
N PRO A 455 -7.79 1.40 19.41
CA PRO A 455 -6.55 0.80 18.95
C PRO A 455 -6.41 -0.64 19.44
N ASN A 456 -5.68 -1.46 18.68
CA ASN A 456 -5.37 -2.84 19.07
C ASN A 456 -4.17 -2.92 20.03
N LEU A 457 -3.18 -2.06 19.83
CA LEU A 457 -1.96 -1.97 20.64
C LEU A 457 -1.88 -0.71 21.49
N GLY A 458 -2.40 0.41 21.00
CA GLY A 458 -2.40 1.69 21.68
C GLY A 458 -3.17 1.60 23.01
N ASP A 459 -2.57 2.06 24.10
CA ASP A 459 -3.19 2.08 25.44
C ASP A 459 -3.98 3.36 25.67
N ARG A 460 -5.17 3.23 26.22
CA ARG A 460 -6.05 4.33 26.67
C ARG A 460 -6.54 4.12 28.11
N SER A 461 -5.89 3.25 28.87
CA SER A 461 -6.21 2.98 30.25
C SER A 461 -5.81 4.17 31.15
N PRO A 462 -6.49 4.40 32.29
CA PRO A 462 -5.98 5.29 33.31
C PRO A 462 -4.59 4.82 33.82
N PRO A 463 -3.71 5.73 34.27
CA PRO A 463 -2.34 5.37 34.70
C PRO A 463 -2.28 4.28 35.78
N THR A 464 -3.25 4.26 36.72
CA THR A 464 -3.35 3.23 37.76
C THR A 464 -3.62 1.85 37.15
N GLN A 465 -4.55 1.74 36.21
CA GLN A 465 -4.88 0.49 35.53
C GLN A 465 -3.71 0.02 34.66
N TRP A 466 -3.04 0.94 33.94
CA TRP A 466 -1.84 0.62 33.18
C TRP A 466 -0.73 0.05 34.07
N ALA A 467 -0.52 0.63 35.27
CA ALA A 467 0.45 0.12 36.24
C ALA A 467 0.08 -1.29 36.74
N GLU A 468 -1.19 -1.54 37.05
CA GLU A 468 -1.71 -2.85 37.44
C GLU A 468 -1.54 -3.90 36.35
N GLN A 469 -1.55 -3.50 35.08
CA GLN A 469 -1.34 -4.36 33.91
C GLN A 469 0.15 -4.58 33.56
N GLY A 470 1.07 -4.09 34.40
CA GLY A 470 2.50 -4.31 34.27
C GLY A 470 3.25 -3.24 33.49
N SER A 471 2.68 -2.05 33.32
CA SER A 471 3.35 -0.86 32.75
C SER A 471 4.04 -1.08 31.40
N LYS A 472 3.45 -1.94 30.55
CA LYS A 472 4.06 -2.28 29.24
C LYS A 472 3.97 -1.10 28.29
N ASP A 473 5.08 -0.76 27.65
CA ASP A 473 5.11 0.16 26.52
C ASP A 473 4.52 -0.48 25.24
N ILE A 474 4.43 0.30 24.15
CA ILE A 474 3.84 -0.18 22.91
C ILE A 474 4.70 -1.25 22.22
N ILE A 475 6.02 -1.18 22.36
CA ILE A 475 6.96 -2.15 21.76
C ILE A 475 6.80 -3.51 22.45
N GLN A 476 6.76 -3.55 23.77
CA GLN A 476 6.53 -4.78 24.53
C GLN A 476 5.18 -5.43 24.21
N ARG A 477 4.13 -4.62 23.99
CA ARG A 477 2.84 -5.14 23.54
C ARG A 477 2.89 -5.68 22.11
N ALA A 478 3.67 -5.03 21.26
CA ALA A 478 3.88 -5.47 19.88
C ALA A 478 4.66 -6.79 19.82
N GLU A 479 5.74 -6.96 20.62
CA GLU A 479 6.48 -8.22 20.72
C GLU A 479 5.56 -9.39 21.10
N ILE A 480 4.70 -9.20 22.11
CA ILE A 480 3.72 -10.23 22.52
C ILE A 480 2.77 -10.55 21.38
N LYS A 481 2.26 -9.53 20.68
CA LYS A 481 1.33 -9.70 19.56
C LYS A 481 1.98 -10.44 18.39
N VAL A 482 3.22 -10.10 18.03
CA VAL A 482 4.00 -10.77 16.97
C VAL A 482 4.20 -12.24 17.32
N GLN A 483 4.64 -12.54 18.55
CA GLN A 483 4.84 -13.92 19.01
C GLN A 483 3.56 -14.74 18.95
N ASP A 484 2.42 -14.17 19.40
CA ASP A 484 1.12 -14.83 19.34
C ASP A 484 0.69 -15.13 17.89
N LEU A 485 0.80 -14.16 16.98
CA LEU A 485 0.46 -14.34 15.58
C LEU A 485 1.32 -15.41 14.91
N LEU A 486 2.64 -15.36 15.12
CA LEU A 486 3.56 -16.35 14.55
C LEU A 486 3.37 -17.76 15.15
N ALA A 487 2.86 -17.89 16.36
CA ALA A 487 2.55 -19.18 16.95
C ALA A 487 1.22 -19.77 16.50
N THR A 488 0.25 -18.93 16.11
CA THR A 488 -1.15 -19.37 15.92
C THR A 488 -1.67 -19.27 14.50
N HIS A 489 -1.16 -18.32 13.68
CA HIS A 489 -1.67 -18.08 12.33
C HIS A 489 -0.82 -18.76 11.25
N PHE A 490 -1.38 -19.75 10.59
CA PHE A 490 -0.77 -20.47 9.46
C PHE A 490 -1.76 -20.53 8.30
N PRO A 491 -1.61 -19.69 7.27
CA PRO A 491 -2.49 -19.72 6.09
C PRO A 491 -2.47 -21.09 5.41
N SER A 492 -3.65 -21.59 5.04
CA SER A 492 -3.84 -22.92 4.43
C SER A 492 -4.72 -22.87 3.16
N HIS A 493 -4.77 -21.72 2.50
CA HIS A 493 -5.59 -21.49 1.32
C HIS A 493 -5.07 -22.20 0.06
N ILE A 494 -3.77 -22.53 -0.01
CA ILE A 494 -3.20 -23.40 -1.04
C ILE A 494 -3.31 -24.83 -0.53
N SER A 495 -4.03 -25.70 -1.27
CA SER A 495 -4.20 -27.09 -0.86
C SER A 495 -2.89 -27.88 -0.83
N GLU A 496 -2.84 -28.93 -0.01
CA GLU A 496 -1.65 -29.78 0.09
C GLU A 496 -1.26 -30.45 -1.23
N GLU A 497 -2.24 -30.77 -2.08
CA GLU A 497 -2.04 -31.36 -3.39
C GLU A 497 -1.38 -30.36 -4.33
N VAL A 498 -1.87 -29.11 -4.37
CA VAL A 498 -1.31 -28.04 -5.19
C VAL A 498 0.10 -27.69 -4.72
N ASP A 499 0.33 -27.56 -3.40
CA ASP A 499 1.67 -27.32 -2.85
C ASP A 499 2.63 -28.46 -3.17
N ALA A 500 2.18 -29.74 -3.09
CA ALA A 500 3.00 -30.89 -3.45
C ALA A 500 3.39 -30.88 -4.94
N GLU A 501 2.45 -30.53 -5.80
CA GLU A 501 2.69 -30.39 -7.24
C GLU A 501 3.69 -29.27 -7.55
N ILE A 502 3.55 -28.10 -6.90
CA ILE A 502 4.49 -26.98 -7.07
C ILE A 502 5.90 -27.42 -6.66
N ARG A 503 6.06 -28.03 -5.49
CA ARG A 503 7.38 -28.50 -5.00
C ARG A 503 8.00 -29.62 -5.83
N ALA A 504 7.20 -30.40 -6.52
CA ALA A 504 7.70 -31.44 -7.43
C ALA A 504 8.30 -30.87 -8.72
N HIS A 505 7.87 -29.68 -9.14
CA HIS A 505 8.26 -29.07 -10.41
C HIS A 505 9.21 -27.87 -10.27
N PHE A 506 9.26 -27.25 -9.08
CA PHE A 506 9.99 -26.01 -8.86
C PHE A 506 10.85 -26.07 -7.59
N PRO A 507 11.95 -25.32 -7.52
CA PRO A 507 12.90 -25.34 -6.41
C PRO A 507 12.39 -24.53 -5.20
N VAL A 508 11.29 -24.95 -4.57
CA VAL A 508 10.78 -24.30 -3.37
C VAL A 508 11.74 -24.54 -2.19
N LYS A 509 12.24 -23.45 -1.60
CA LYS A 509 13.20 -23.46 -0.48
C LYS A 509 12.55 -23.28 0.89
N LEU A 510 11.32 -22.79 0.96
CA LEU A 510 10.59 -22.63 2.22
C LEU A 510 10.14 -24.01 2.74
N PRO A 511 10.63 -24.47 3.93
CA PRO A 511 10.29 -25.78 4.46
C PRO A 511 8.81 -25.86 4.87
N ARG A 512 8.16 -27.01 4.60
CA ARG A 512 6.75 -27.22 4.97
C ARG A 512 6.48 -27.15 6.46
N GLU A 513 7.41 -27.65 7.27
CA GLU A 513 7.34 -27.60 8.74
C GLU A 513 7.28 -26.19 9.29
N ASN A 514 7.78 -25.20 8.56
CA ASN A 514 7.72 -23.78 8.93
C ASN A 514 6.38 -23.12 8.53
N MET A 515 5.57 -23.81 7.72
CA MET A 515 4.27 -23.33 7.22
C MET A 515 3.07 -23.91 7.99
N ARG A 516 3.30 -24.63 9.07
CA ARG A 516 2.28 -25.33 9.88
C ARG A 516 2.47 -25.10 11.36
N ALA A 517 1.39 -25.20 12.12
CA ALA A 517 1.47 -25.27 13.57
C ALA A 517 2.29 -26.50 13.99
N LYS A 518 3.15 -26.31 14.97
CA LYS A 518 3.96 -27.38 15.56
C LYS A 518 3.16 -28.24 16.49
#